data_97f6822bf78f63537e7ebb580c91bcf0
#
_entry.id   97f6822bf78f63537e7ebb580c91bcf0
#
_cell.length_a   1.000
_cell.length_b   1.000
_cell.length_c   1.000
_cell.angle_alpha   90.00
_cell.angle_beta   90.00
_cell.angle_gamma   90.00
#
_symmetry.space_group_name_H-M   'P 1'
#
loop_
_entity.id
_entity.type
_entity.pdbx_description
1 polymer ?
#
loop_
_entity_poly.entity_id
_entity_poly.type
_entity_poly.pdbx_seq_one_letter_code
_entity_poly.pdbx_strand_id
1 'polypeptide(L)'
;MARSTRGVIETSALDSRTGGDNRSAMRTHAKIDSLKDGFATAKNLLVAFAAIFICASSFATTKGLSQIVTPELEEEGDLSLSLQIQDKRIANPYELQAEMGLTRWAEVAVFRGFDPDDWIFATEFGLLTKEPYLLSVGFVNWSPHLNVDPQPYIEAGYCTEHHKVFAGAIHAGYKNEAILGYAYDFNKQWRVQVDFQSGRENSSTIGFTWNITPDFQVNPALYFANYHPDRLMGYIVFTYTFHLWGKKAETGAPAPK
;
A
#
# COMPACT_ATOMS: atom_id res chain seq x y z
N MET A 1 23.90 27.41 38.39
CA MET A 1 25.06 26.92 39.17
C MET A 1 25.87 25.99 38.29
N ALA A 2 27.09 26.45 37.97
CA ALA A 2 28.04 25.74 37.12
C ALA A 2 28.85 24.74 37.94
N ARG A 3 29.23 23.62 37.34
CA ARG A 3 30.53 22.98 37.66
C ARG A 3 31.07 22.25 36.43
N SER A 4 32.15 22.85 35.97
CA SER A 4 33.17 22.33 35.08
C SER A 4 34.07 21.35 35.82
N THR A 5 34.52 20.27 35.19
CA THR A 5 35.80 19.61 35.55
C THR A 5 36.52 19.21 34.27
N ARG A 6 37.67 19.86 34.10
CA ARG A 6 38.79 19.51 33.23
C ARG A 6 39.62 18.37 33.84
N GLY A 7 40.32 17.64 33.03
CA GLY A 7 41.48 16.82 33.40
C GLY A 7 41.73 15.80 32.29
N VAL A 8 42.75 15.65 31.71
CA VAL A 8 44.19 15.82 31.73
C VAL A 8 44.71 14.98 30.56
N ILE A 9 45.58 15.57 29.81
CA ILE A 9 46.31 14.99 28.67
C ILE A 9 47.45 14.16 29.22
N GLU A 10 47.63 12.93 28.77
CA GLU A 10 48.93 12.24 28.87
C GLU A 10 49.36 11.76 27.47
N THR A 11 50.47 12.35 27.07
CA THR A 11 51.29 11.96 25.92
C THR A 11 52.30 10.93 26.35
N SER A 12 52.39 9.81 25.68
CA SER A 12 53.63 9.03 25.70
C SER A 12 53.98 8.53 24.29
N ALA A 13 55.24 8.65 24.02
CA ALA A 13 55.88 8.60 22.71
C ALA A 13 56.24 7.17 22.23
N LEU A 14 56.41 7.12 20.94
CA LEU A 14 57.29 6.26 20.11
C LEU A 14 57.62 4.83 20.55
N ASP A 15 57.26 3.87 19.72
CA ASP A 15 58.29 2.95 19.21
C ASP A 15 57.97 2.51 17.77
N SER A 16 58.99 2.61 16.95
CA SER A 16 59.03 2.26 15.52
C SER A 16 59.39 0.81 15.38
N ARG A 17 58.58 0.03 14.64
CA ARG A 17 59.07 -1.17 13.94
C ARG A 17 58.31 -1.41 12.65
N THR A 18 59.05 -1.30 11.58
CA THR A 18 58.78 -1.73 10.22
C THR A 18 58.53 -3.23 10.16
N GLY A 19 57.39 -3.62 9.70
CA GLY A 19 57.00 -5.02 9.42
C GLY A 19 55.92 -5.09 8.35
N GLY A 20 56.34 -5.12 7.09
CA GLY A 20 55.86 -5.74 5.88
C GLY A 20 54.37 -5.88 5.60
N ASP A 21 53.91 -5.13 4.87
CA ASP A 21 53.15 -4.81 3.66
C ASP A 21 52.45 -5.93 2.85
N ASN A 22 52.25 -7.16 3.39
CA ASN A 22 51.57 -8.24 2.67
C ASN A 22 50.13 -8.53 3.16
N ARG A 23 49.68 -7.98 4.28
CA ARG A 23 48.32 -8.20 4.79
C ARG A 23 47.29 -7.23 4.22
N SER A 24 47.75 -6.11 3.69
CA SER A 24 46.87 -5.06 3.13
C SER A 24 46.31 -5.49 1.76
N ALA A 25 47.17 -6.05 0.89
CA ALA A 25 46.77 -6.52 -0.46
C ALA A 25 45.76 -7.68 -0.39
N MET A 26 45.94 -8.61 0.55
CA MET A 26 45.06 -9.77 0.70
C MET A 26 43.65 -9.39 1.25
N ARG A 27 43.56 -8.35 2.09
CA ARG A 27 42.28 -7.82 2.57
C ARG A 27 41.53 -7.05 1.51
N THR A 28 42.20 -6.38 0.60
CA THR A 28 41.58 -5.63 -0.49
C THR A 28 40.96 -6.55 -1.54
N HIS A 29 41.62 -7.65 -1.89
CA HIS A 29 41.08 -8.64 -2.80
C HIS A 29 39.84 -9.36 -2.24
N ALA A 30 39.87 -9.80 -0.99
CA ALA A 30 38.71 -10.42 -0.33
C ALA A 30 37.50 -9.50 -0.24
N LYS A 31 37.71 -8.18 -0.08
CA LYS A 31 36.62 -7.19 -0.03
C LYS A 31 36.01 -6.90 -1.41
N ILE A 32 36.81 -6.97 -2.47
CA ILE A 32 36.35 -6.81 -3.86
C ILE A 32 35.54 -8.02 -4.31
N ASP A 33 35.94 -9.22 -3.94
CA ASP A 33 35.21 -10.45 -4.29
C ASP A 33 33.87 -10.53 -3.53
N SER A 34 33.83 -10.17 -2.25
CA SER A 34 32.58 -10.06 -1.49
C SER A 34 31.61 -9.01 -2.05
N LEU A 35 32.11 -7.91 -2.63
CA LEU A 35 31.28 -6.94 -3.33
C LEU A 35 30.70 -7.48 -4.65
N LYS A 36 31.48 -8.23 -5.41
CA LYS A 36 31.02 -8.86 -6.66
C LYS A 36 29.94 -9.91 -6.41
N ASP A 37 30.07 -10.70 -5.35
CA ASP A 37 29.08 -11.69 -4.95
C ASP A 37 27.78 -11.03 -4.48
N GLY A 38 27.88 -9.92 -3.75
CA GLY A 38 26.73 -9.10 -3.35
C GLY A 38 25.98 -8.50 -4.54
N PHE A 39 26.71 -8.00 -5.55
CA PHE A 39 26.10 -7.47 -6.78
C PHE A 39 25.48 -8.56 -7.65
N ALA A 40 26.07 -9.75 -7.72
CA ALA A 40 25.51 -10.91 -8.43
C ALA A 40 24.21 -11.38 -7.78
N THR A 41 24.16 -11.43 -6.45
CA THR A 41 22.97 -11.81 -5.70
C THR A 41 21.84 -10.78 -5.86
N ALA A 42 22.16 -9.48 -5.79
CA ALA A 42 21.20 -8.41 -6.01
C ALA A 42 20.63 -8.40 -7.44
N LYS A 43 21.48 -8.66 -8.44
CA LYS A 43 21.07 -8.77 -9.85
C LYS A 43 20.17 -9.99 -10.07
N ASN A 44 20.47 -11.12 -9.44
CA ASN A 44 19.63 -12.33 -9.53
C ASN A 44 18.29 -12.15 -8.80
N LEU A 45 18.26 -11.43 -7.68
CA LEU A 45 17.04 -11.05 -7.00
C LEU A 45 16.17 -10.11 -7.85
N LEU A 46 16.79 -9.14 -8.51
CA LEU A 46 16.11 -8.20 -9.42
C LEU A 46 15.56 -8.91 -10.66
N VAL A 47 16.32 -9.87 -11.22
CA VAL A 47 15.88 -10.71 -12.35
C VAL A 47 14.77 -11.67 -11.93
N ALA A 48 14.85 -12.26 -10.74
CA ALA A 48 13.78 -13.09 -10.17
C ALA A 48 12.51 -12.26 -9.90
N PHE A 49 12.66 -11.04 -9.40
CA PHE A 49 11.55 -10.11 -9.22
C PHE A 49 10.94 -9.69 -10.57
N ALA A 50 11.76 -9.43 -11.59
CA ALA A 50 11.31 -9.10 -12.94
C ALA A 50 10.69 -10.30 -13.69
N ALA A 51 11.08 -11.53 -13.38
CA ALA A 51 10.55 -12.75 -14.02
C ALA A 51 9.15 -13.13 -13.52
N ILE A 52 8.72 -12.62 -12.35
CA ILE A 52 7.35 -12.81 -11.81
C ILE A 52 6.33 -11.99 -12.61
N PHE A 53 6.77 -10.99 -13.40
CA PHE A 53 5.91 -10.06 -14.13
C PHE A 53 5.47 -10.50 -15.54
N ILE A 54 5.69 -11.76 -15.93
CA ILE A 54 5.36 -12.21 -17.28
C ILE A 54 4.37 -13.37 -17.23
N CYS A 55 3.12 -13.14 -16.89
CA CYS A 55 1.94 -13.88 -17.36
C CYS A 55 0.69 -13.55 -16.51
N ALA A 56 -0.25 -12.90 -17.10
CA ALA A 56 -1.68 -13.18 -17.06
C ALA A 56 -2.49 -11.90 -17.32
N SER A 57 -3.43 -11.96 -18.21
CA SER A 57 -4.34 -10.87 -18.57
C SER A 57 -5.53 -10.91 -17.61
N SER A 58 -5.44 -10.20 -16.51
CA SER A 58 -6.56 -9.96 -15.61
C SER A 58 -6.53 -8.49 -15.17
N PHE A 59 -7.67 -7.94 -14.82
CA PHE A 59 -7.78 -6.54 -14.43
C PHE A 59 -7.62 -6.46 -12.92
N ALA A 60 -6.53 -5.86 -12.45
CA ALA A 60 -6.36 -5.53 -11.05
C ALA A 60 -7.30 -4.38 -10.69
N THR A 61 -8.09 -4.55 -9.65
CA THR A 61 -8.87 -3.48 -9.04
C THR A 61 -8.28 -3.21 -7.67
N THR A 62 -7.82 -2.00 -7.41
CA THR A 62 -7.53 -1.60 -6.06
C THR A 62 -8.83 -1.33 -5.35
N LYS A 63 -8.99 -1.94 -4.23
CA LYS A 63 -10.05 -1.61 -3.32
C LYS A 63 -9.83 -0.21 -2.75
N GLY A 64 -10.89 0.57 -2.76
CA GLY A 64 -10.88 1.92 -2.24
C GLY A 64 -10.39 2.98 -3.23
N LEU A 65 -10.59 4.21 -2.86
CA LEU A 65 -10.00 5.37 -3.50
C LEU A 65 -8.66 5.68 -2.82
N SER A 66 -8.41 6.92 -2.46
CA SER A 66 -7.13 7.25 -1.81
C SER A 66 -7.22 7.15 -0.28
N GLN A 67 -8.36 7.48 0.32
CA GLN A 67 -8.57 7.48 1.78
C GLN A 67 -9.72 6.56 2.19
N ILE A 68 -10.82 6.54 1.44
CA ILE A 68 -12.00 5.77 1.80
C ILE A 68 -12.00 4.38 1.15
N VAL A 69 -12.62 3.43 1.82
CA VAL A 69 -13.00 2.14 1.22
C VAL A 69 -14.03 2.37 0.12
N THR A 70 -14.28 1.39 -0.74
CA THR A 70 -15.38 1.41 -1.72
C THR A 70 -16.12 0.08 -1.69
N PRO A 71 -17.41 0.03 -2.03
CA PRO A 71 -18.19 -1.20 -2.04
C PRO A 71 -17.86 -2.12 -3.24
N GLU A 72 -16.73 -1.91 -3.89
CA GLU A 72 -16.15 -2.76 -4.93
C GLU A 72 -15.25 -3.80 -4.28
N LEU A 73 -15.74 -5.01 -4.04
CA LEU A 73 -14.96 -6.09 -3.44
C LEU A 73 -13.89 -6.62 -4.40
N GLU A 74 -12.82 -7.16 -3.82
CA GLU A 74 -11.89 -8.01 -4.57
C GLU A 74 -12.62 -9.21 -5.17
N GLU A 75 -12.22 -9.61 -6.38
CA GLU A 75 -12.81 -10.79 -7.02
C GLU A 75 -12.48 -12.07 -6.21
N GLU A 76 -13.40 -13.02 -6.23
CA GLU A 76 -13.20 -14.30 -5.54
C GLU A 76 -11.93 -15.01 -6.02
N GLY A 77 -11.00 -15.25 -5.10
CA GLY A 77 -9.72 -15.88 -5.39
C GLY A 77 -8.60 -14.92 -5.76
N ASP A 78 -8.85 -13.63 -5.82
CA ASP A 78 -7.83 -12.63 -6.05
C ASP A 78 -7.18 -12.24 -4.71
N LEU A 79 -5.85 -12.13 -4.73
CA LEU A 79 -5.01 -11.64 -3.64
C LEU A 79 -4.24 -10.42 -4.13
N SER A 80 -4.57 -9.26 -3.62
CA SER A 80 -3.84 -8.03 -3.88
C SER A 80 -2.80 -7.78 -2.79
N LEU A 81 -1.55 -7.61 -3.19
CA LEU A 81 -0.46 -7.19 -2.32
C LEU A 81 -0.05 -5.76 -2.66
N SER A 82 -0.07 -4.89 -1.66
CA SER A 82 0.24 -3.47 -1.84
C SER A 82 1.38 -3.02 -0.94
N LEU A 83 2.21 -2.12 -1.46
CA LEU A 83 3.16 -1.32 -0.70
C LEU A 83 2.69 0.13 -0.71
N GLN A 84 2.34 0.65 0.45
CA GLN A 84 1.95 2.03 0.67
C GLN A 84 3.10 2.83 1.25
N ILE A 85 3.33 4.01 0.70
CA ILE A 85 4.29 5.00 1.18
C ILE A 85 3.55 6.32 1.31
N GLN A 86 3.56 6.91 2.50
CA GLN A 86 2.82 8.13 2.76
C GLN A 86 3.49 9.06 3.77
N ASP A 87 3.04 10.30 3.77
CA ASP A 87 3.46 11.25 4.80
C ASP A 87 3.02 10.75 6.19
N LYS A 88 3.93 10.73 7.14
CA LYS A 88 3.66 10.28 8.52
C LYS A 88 2.55 11.06 9.26
N ARG A 89 2.13 12.20 8.72
CA ARG A 89 0.99 12.97 9.23
C ARG A 89 -0.37 12.38 8.80
N ILE A 90 -0.38 11.51 7.77
CA ILE A 90 -1.58 10.79 7.36
C ILE A 90 -1.77 9.58 8.30
N ALA A 91 -0.79 8.68 8.32
CA ALA A 91 -0.77 7.49 9.17
C ALA A 91 0.64 6.88 9.18
N ASN A 92 0.75 5.55 9.27
CA ASN A 92 2.01 4.82 9.17
C ASN A 92 2.73 5.14 7.85
N PRO A 93 4.00 5.63 7.87
CA PRO A 93 4.67 6.09 6.66
C PRO A 93 4.96 4.96 5.64
N TYR A 94 5.06 3.73 6.11
CA TYR A 94 5.28 2.55 5.28
C TYR A 94 4.36 1.44 5.74
N GLU A 95 3.60 0.87 4.80
CA GLU A 95 2.65 -0.19 5.10
C GLU A 95 2.64 -1.23 3.98
N LEU A 96 2.68 -2.51 4.36
CA LEU A 96 2.37 -3.62 3.47
C LEU A 96 0.93 -4.03 3.70
N GLN A 97 0.20 -4.24 2.62
CA GLN A 97 -1.22 -4.60 2.64
C GLN A 97 -1.40 -5.90 1.88
N ALA A 98 -2.27 -6.76 2.39
CA ALA A 98 -2.75 -7.96 1.70
C ALA A 98 -4.26 -8.00 1.81
N GLU A 99 -4.94 -7.96 0.67
CA GLU A 99 -6.39 -7.99 0.54
C GLU A 99 -6.80 -9.19 -0.30
N MET A 100 -7.82 -9.92 0.13
CA MET A 100 -8.21 -11.18 -0.52
C MET A 100 -9.71 -11.31 -0.64
N GLY A 101 -10.18 -11.50 -1.86
CA GLY A 101 -11.55 -11.91 -2.14
C GLY A 101 -11.78 -13.36 -1.76
N LEU A 102 -12.45 -13.60 -0.63
CA LEU A 102 -12.77 -14.95 -0.16
C LEU A 102 -13.91 -15.58 -0.95
N THR A 103 -14.89 -14.78 -1.26
CA THR A 103 -16.07 -15.14 -2.06
C THR A 103 -16.51 -13.90 -2.84
N ARG A 104 -17.41 -14.05 -3.79
CA ARG A 104 -18.00 -12.92 -4.54
C ARG A 104 -18.73 -11.87 -3.67
N TRP A 105 -18.89 -12.12 -2.38
CA TRP A 105 -19.59 -11.23 -1.45
C TRP A 105 -18.84 -10.96 -0.16
N ALA A 106 -17.61 -11.46 -0.01
CA ALA A 106 -16.82 -11.25 1.22
C ALA A 106 -15.33 -11.16 0.90
N GLU A 107 -14.67 -10.20 1.52
CA GLU A 107 -13.22 -10.08 1.50
C GLU A 107 -12.65 -9.78 2.89
N VAL A 108 -11.37 -10.02 3.02
CA VAL A 108 -10.59 -9.72 4.22
C VAL A 108 -9.30 -9.00 3.82
N ALA A 109 -8.83 -8.13 4.70
CA ALA A 109 -7.57 -7.45 4.52
C ALA A 109 -6.75 -7.46 5.81
N VAL A 110 -5.44 -7.51 5.64
CA VAL A 110 -4.46 -7.36 6.70
C VAL A 110 -3.37 -6.40 6.26
N PHE A 111 -3.04 -5.45 7.13
CA PHE A 111 -2.03 -4.43 6.88
C PHE A 111 -0.95 -4.53 7.95
N ARG A 112 0.30 -4.35 7.52
CA ARG A 112 1.46 -4.28 8.39
C ARG A 112 2.09 -2.91 8.30
N GLY A 113 1.92 -2.10 9.33
CA GLY A 113 2.62 -0.85 9.49
C GLY A 113 4.01 -1.06 10.09
N PHE A 114 4.99 -0.22 9.72
CA PHE A 114 6.37 -0.33 10.18
C PHE A 114 6.81 0.77 11.14
N ASP A 115 6.08 1.89 11.23
CA ASP A 115 6.37 3.00 12.13
C ASP A 115 5.08 3.75 12.54
N PRO A 116 4.44 3.36 13.65
CA PRO A 116 4.77 2.27 14.58
C PRO A 116 4.54 0.88 13.96
N ASP A 117 5.22 -0.12 14.54
CA ASP A 117 5.00 -1.51 14.18
C ASP A 117 3.61 -1.97 14.63
N ASP A 118 2.73 -2.25 13.66
CA ASP A 118 1.36 -2.58 13.95
C ASP A 118 0.75 -3.54 12.91
N TRP A 119 -0.24 -4.32 13.36
CA TRP A 119 -1.09 -5.14 12.52
C TRP A 119 -2.50 -4.60 12.55
N ILE A 120 -3.04 -4.28 11.36
CA ILE A 120 -4.38 -3.74 11.19
C ILE A 120 -5.19 -4.74 10.36
N PHE A 121 -6.43 -4.94 10.75
CA PHE A 121 -7.36 -5.87 10.10
C PHE A 121 -8.58 -5.13 9.59
N ALA A 122 -9.09 -5.60 8.46
CA ALA A 122 -10.33 -5.14 7.87
C ALA A 122 -11.12 -6.30 7.27
N THR A 123 -12.42 -6.14 7.11
CA THR A 123 -13.27 -7.06 6.35
C THR A 123 -14.43 -6.30 5.75
N GLU A 124 -14.92 -6.81 4.63
CA GLU A 124 -16.07 -6.26 3.92
C GLU A 124 -17.00 -7.36 3.44
N PHE A 125 -18.30 -7.07 3.49
CA PHE A 125 -19.37 -7.92 3.02
C PHE A 125 -20.25 -7.14 2.04
N GLY A 126 -20.31 -7.58 0.79
CA GLY A 126 -21.19 -7.03 -0.23
C GLY A 126 -22.62 -7.52 -0.03
N LEU A 127 -23.51 -6.62 0.30
CA LEU A 127 -24.95 -6.86 0.40
C LEU A 127 -25.61 -6.78 -0.98
N LEU A 128 -25.09 -5.92 -1.85
CA LEU A 128 -25.44 -5.79 -3.26
C LEU A 128 -24.14 -5.64 -4.05
N THR A 129 -23.84 -6.64 -4.87
CA THR A 129 -22.55 -6.72 -5.61
C THR A 129 -22.73 -6.67 -7.12
N LYS A 130 -23.88 -6.19 -7.60
CA LYS A 130 -24.18 -6.13 -9.02
C LYS A 130 -24.33 -4.69 -9.48
N GLU A 131 -23.44 -4.26 -10.34
CA GLU A 131 -23.55 -2.96 -11.00
C GLU A 131 -24.89 -2.74 -11.68
N PRO A 132 -25.39 -1.49 -11.76
CA PRO A 132 -24.68 -0.28 -11.35
C PRO A 132 -24.78 0.05 -9.86
N TYR A 133 -25.50 -0.69 -9.04
CA TYR A 133 -25.72 -0.39 -7.63
C TYR A 133 -24.96 -1.38 -6.76
N LEU A 134 -24.12 -0.85 -5.90
CA LEU A 134 -23.36 -1.60 -4.92
C LEU A 134 -23.77 -1.18 -3.49
N LEU A 135 -23.68 -2.09 -2.55
CA LEU A 135 -23.89 -1.83 -1.13
C LEU A 135 -23.04 -2.78 -0.34
N SER A 136 -22.25 -2.26 0.57
CA SER A 136 -21.43 -3.07 1.47
C SER A 136 -21.51 -2.61 2.90
N VAL A 137 -21.09 -3.51 3.79
CA VAL A 137 -20.86 -3.25 5.21
C VAL A 137 -19.56 -3.95 5.62
N GLY A 138 -18.89 -3.40 6.60
CA GLY A 138 -17.67 -4.01 7.09
C GLY A 138 -17.09 -3.29 8.29
N PHE A 139 -15.86 -3.58 8.58
CA PHE A 139 -15.05 -2.77 9.48
C PHE A 139 -13.63 -2.61 8.94
N VAL A 140 -13.00 -1.52 9.32
CA VAL A 140 -11.60 -1.19 9.03
C VAL A 140 -10.87 -0.79 10.31
N ASN A 141 -9.57 -0.62 10.21
CA ASN A 141 -8.70 -0.07 11.27
C ASN A 141 -8.73 -0.82 12.60
N TRP A 142 -9.07 -2.10 12.62
CA TRP A 142 -8.96 -2.89 13.84
C TRP A 142 -7.50 -3.25 14.12
N SER A 143 -6.94 -2.70 15.20
CA SER A 143 -5.58 -3.01 15.65
C SER A 143 -5.59 -3.45 17.10
N PRO A 144 -5.59 -4.78 17.38
CA PRO A 144 -5.55 -5.30 18.74
C PRO A 144 -4.28 -4.91 19.49
N HIS A 145 -3.16 -4.75 18.79
CA HIS A 145 -1.86 -4.41 19.39
C HIS A 145 -1.84 -2.97 19.94
N LEU A 146 -2.41 -2.03 19.20
CA LEU A 146 -2.52 -0.62 19.63
C LEU A 146 -3.84 -0.32 20.36
N ASN A 147 -4.66 -1.32 20.67
CA ASN A 147 -5.99 -1.18 21.26
C ASN A 147 -6.90 -0.22 20.48
N VAL A 148 -6.84 -0.28 19.14
CA VAL A 148 -7.75 0.44 18.26
C VAL A 148 -8.93 -0.47 17.95
N ASP A 149 -10.12 -0.06 18.36
CA ASP A 149 -11.36 -0.78 18.09
C ASP A 149 -11.69 -0.78 16.60
N PRO A 150 -12.33 -1.84 16.08
CA PRO A 150 -12.80 -1.86 14.70
C PRO A 150 -13.77 -0.71 14.44
N GLN A 151 -13.61 -0.07 13.30
CA GLN A 151 -14.46 1.03 12.82
C GLN A 151 -15.46 0.47 11.81
N PRO A 152 -16.71 0.14 12.25
CA PRO A 152 -17.71 -0.36 11.35
C PRO A 152 -18.20 0.71 10.40
N TYR A 153 -18.53 0.30 9.17
CA TYR A 153 -19.03 1.19 8.12
C TYR A 153 -20.15 0.55 7.31
N ILE A 154 -20.88 1.41 6.62
CA ILE A 154 -21.80 1.07 5.53
C ILE A 154 -21.56 2.01 4.37
N GLU A 155 -21.50 1.47 3.16
CA GLU A 155 -21.24 2.26 1.97
C GLU A 155 -22.07 1.78 0.78
N ALA A 156 -22.60 2.73 0.02
CA ALA A 156 -23.31 2.50 -1.23
C ALA A 156 -22.53 3.08 -2.41
N GLY A 157 -22.61 2.41 -3.55
CA GLY A 157 -21.98 2.83 -4.80
C GLY A 157 -22.96 2.84 -5.97
N TYR A 158 -22.74 3.77 -6.89
CA TYR A 158 -23.32 3.77 -8.20
C TYR A 158 -22.21 3.79 -9.24
N CYS A 159 -22.02 2.67 -9.94
CA CYS A 159 -20.92 2.42 -10.85
C CYS A 159 -21.41 2.23 -12.26
N THR A 160 -20.87 3.00 -13.19
CA THR A 160 -21.03 2.86 -14.63
C THR A 160 -19.68 2.61 -15.28
N GLU A 161 -19.62 2.44 -16.59
CA GLU A 161 -18.39 2.23 -17.33
C GLU A 161 -17.32 3.30 -17.05
N HIS A 162 -17.73 4.57 -16.86
CA HIS A 162 -16.81 5.69 -16.68
C HIS A 162 -16.95 6.40 -15.34
N HIS A 163 -18.13 6.40 -14.74
CA HIS A 163 -18.40 7.17 -13.52
C HIS A 163 -18.71 6.25 -12.36
N LYS A 164 -18.05 6.50 -11.25
CA LYS A 164 -18.30 5.82 -9.98
C LYS A 164 -18.51 6.86 -8.89
N VAL A 165 -19.59 6.71 -8.16
CA VAL A 165 -19.97 7.58 -7.04
C VAL A 165 -20.18 6.72 -5.81
N PHE A 166 -19.56 7.10 -4.71
CA PHE A 166 -19.63 6.38 -3.45
C PHE A 166 -20.09 7.29 -2.33
N ALA A 167 -20.92 6.77 -1.45
CA ALA A 167 -21.40 7.50 -0.27
C ALA A 167 -21.70 6.52 0.87
N GLY A 168 -21.26 6.88 2.08
CA GLY A 168 -21.44 6.02 3.23
C GLY A 168 -21.21 6.72 4.55
N ALA A 169 -21.15 5.92 5.60
CA ALA A 169 -20.82 6.36 6.95
C ALA A 169 -19.93 5.34 7.63
N ILE A 170 -18.98 5.84 8.40
CA ILE A 170 -18.07 5.04 9.24
C ILE A 170 -18.20 5.50 10.69
N HIS A 171 -18.19 4.56 11.63
CA HIS A 171 -18.16 4.87 13.05
C HIS A 171 -16.72 4.85 13.55
N ALA A 172 -16.10 6.02 13.64
CA ALA A 172 -14.71 6.22 14.05
C ALA A 172 -14.64 6.56 15.55
N GLY A 173 -14.39 5.54 16.38
CA GLY A 173 -14.28 5.69 17.83
C GLY A 173 -15.60 6.08 18.49
N TYR A 174 -15.83 7.37 18.67
CA TYR A 174 -17.01 7.91 19.39
C TYR A 174 -17.97 8.70 18.51
N LYS A 175 -17.74 8.79 17.20
CA LYS A 175 -18.54 9.59 16.27
C LYS A 175 -18.76 8.88 14.94
N ASN A 176 -19.85 9.28 14.29
CA ASN A 176 -20.12 8.88 12.92
C ASN A 176 -19.55 9.92 11.97
N GLU A 177 -18.89 9.46 10.95
CA GLU A 177 -18.28 10.27 9.90
C GLU A 177 -18.87 9.87 8.55
N ALA A 178 -19.12 10.87 7.70
CA ALA A 178 -19.53 10.64 6.33
C ALA A 178 -18.31 10.33 5.48
N ILE A 179 -18.43 9.37 4.58
CA ILE A 179 -17.48 9.08 3.51
C ILE A 179 -18.15 9.34 2.17
N LEU A 180 -17.42 10.01 1.27
CA LEU A 180 -17.89 10.37 -0.06
C LEU A 180 -16.75 10.14 -1.05
N GLY A 181 -17.04 9.60 -2.20
CA GLY A 181 -16.06 9.35 -3.24
C GLY A 181 -16.62 9.52 -4.63
N TYR A 182 -15.75 9.91 -5.55
CA TYR A 182 -16.02 9.93 -6.97
C TYR A 182 -14.78 9.52 -7.74
N ALA A 183 -14.96 8.65 -8.73
CA ALA A 183 -13.92 8.29 -9.67
C ALA A 183 -14.42 8.38 -11.10
N TYR A 184 -13.51 8.72 -12.01
CA TYR A 184 -13.74 8.76 -13.44
C TYR A 184 -12.69 7.92 -14.16
N ASP A 185 -13.15 6.85 -14.82
CA ASP A 185 -12.33 5.97 -15.65
C ASP A 185 -12.25 6.54 -17.07
N PHE A 186 -11.12 7.15 -17.45
CA PHE A 186 -10.88 7.61 -18.82
C PHE A 186 -10.82 6.44 -19.80
N ASN A 187 -10.20 5.37 -19.35
CA ASN A 187 -10.03 4.11 -20.02
C ASN A 187 -9.57 3.04 -19.02
N LYS A 188 -9.25 1.84 -19.47
CA LYS A 188 -8.78 0.74 -18.62
C LYS A 188 -7.45 1.01 -17.90
N GLN A 189 -6.67 2.01 -18.35
CA GLN A 189 -5.35 2.31 -17.77
C GLN A 189 -5.39 3.49 -16.79
N TRP A 190 -6.32 4.42 -16.94
CA TRP A 190 -6.29 5.68 -16.21
C TRP A 190 -7.63 5.99 -15.56
N ARG A 191 -7.56 6.20 -14.25
CA ARG A 191 -8.65 6.69 -13.40
C ARG A 191 -8.20 7.95 -12.67
N VAL A 192 -9.04 8.96 -12.59
CA VAL A 192 -8.91 10.08 -11.64
C VAL A 192 -9.93 9.90 -10.55
N GLN A 193 -9.57 10.25 -9.33
CA GLN A 193 -10.42 10.05 -8.17
C GLN A 193 -10.28 11.18 -7.16
N VAL A 194 -11.38 11.46 -6.46
CA VAL A 194 -11.45 12.36 -5.33
C VAL A 194 -12.27 11.69 -4.24
N ASP A 195 -11.87 11.85 -3.00
CA ASP A 195 -12.64 11.36 -1.88
C ASP A 195 -12.53 12.28 -0.67
N PHE A 196 -13.44 12.06 0.27
CA PHE A 196 -13.60 12.85 1.45
C PHE A 196 -14.13 12.00 2.60
N GLN A 197 -13.47 12.09 3.74
CA GLN A 197 -14.01 11.60 5.02
C GLN A 197 -14.22 12.80 5.94
N SER A 198 -15.41 12.94 6.50
CA SER A 198 -15.71 14.02 7.43
C SER A 198 -14.95 13.84 8.75
N GLY A 199 -14.81 14.93 9.52
CA GLY A 199 -14.01 14.95 10.75
C GLY A 199 -12.76 15.82 10.58
N ARG A 200 -12.34 16.42 11.69
CA ARG A 200 -11.21 17.39 11.69
C ARG A 200 -9.87 16.71 11.45
N GLU A 201 -9.75 15.48 11.89
CA GLU A 201 -8.57 14.61 11.77
C GLU A 201 -8.41 13.97 10.40
N ASN A 202 -9.48 13.99 9.59
CA ASN A 202 -9.49 13.41 8.26
C ASN A 202 -9.14 14.41 7.16
N SER A 203 -9.23 13.99 5.92
CA SER A 203 -8.78 14.75 4.75
C SER A 203 -9.80 14.69 3.62
N SER A 204 -9.62 15.61 2.69
CA SER A 204 -10.10 15.48 1.32
C SER A 204 -8.93 15.05 0.46
N THR A 205 -9.13 14.21 -0.54
CA THR A 205 -8.06 13.73 -1.39
C THR A 205 -8.32 13.98 -2.86
N ILE A 206 -7.26 14.05 -3.63
CA ILE A 206 -7.27 13.95 -5.09
C ILE A 206 -6.15 13.03 -5.51
N GLY A 207 -6.46 12.05 -6.31
CA GLY A 207 -5.49 11.07 -6.80
C GLY A 207 -5.80 10.57 -8.20
N PHE A 208 -4.93 9.72 -8.69
CA PHE A 208 -5.20 8.96 -9.89
C PHE A 208 -4.69 7.53 -9.74
N THR A 209 -5.28 6.60 -10.47
CA THR A 209 -4.79 5.24 -10.61
C THR A 209 -4.26 5.03 -12.01
N TRP A 210 -3.07 4.48 -12.11
CA TRP A 210 -2.45 4.06 -13.36
C TRP A 210 -2.27 2.55 -13.36
N ASN A 211 -3.09 1.84 -14.12
CA ASN A 211 -2.94 0.42 -14.38
C ASN A 211 -1.84 0.22 -15.41
N ILE A 212 -0.61 -0.07 -14.96
CA ILE A 212 0.56 -0.28 -15.82
C ILE A 212 0.41 -1.59 -16.59
N THR A 213 -0.07 -2.62 -15.91
CA THR A 213 -0.52 -3.90 -16.50
C THR A 213 -1.91 -4.22 -15.92
N PRO A 214 -2.59 -5.25 -16.40
CA PRO A 214 -3.84 -5.68 -15.77
C PRO A 214 -3.72 -6.01 -14.28
N ASP A 215 -2.56 -6.48 -13.85
CA ASP A 215 -2.33 -6.97 -12.49
C ASP A 215 -1.48 -6.01 -11.64
N PHE A 216 -0.91 -4.96 -12.24
CA PHE A 216 -0.05 -4.01 -11.53
C PHE A 216 -0.50 -2.58 -11.73
N GLN A 217 -0.74 -1.90 -10.62
CA GLN A 217 -1.18 -0.52 -10.61
C GLN A 217 -0.43 0.35 -9.62
N VAL A 218 -0.47 1.64 -9.85
CA VAL A 218 0.10 2.68 -9.00
C VAL A 218 -0.96 3.74 -8.74
N ASN A 219 -1.15 4.07 -7.47
CA ASN A 219 -2.12 5.08 -7.04
C ASN A 219 -1.43 6.17 -6.21
N PRO A 220 -0.96 7.27 -6.81
CA PRO A 220 -0.53 8.46 -6.09
C PRO A 220 -1.71 9.37 -5.77
N ALA A 221 -1.68 10.00 -4.59
CA ALA A 221 -2.67 10.98 -4.18
C ALA A 221 -2.07 12.12 -3.33
N LEU A 222 -2.81 13.22 -3.30
CA LEU A 222 -2.58 14.36 -2.43
C LEU A 222 -3.73 14.46 -1.43
N TYR A 223 -3.37 14.68 -0.18
CA TYR A 223 -4.28 14.81 0.96
C TYR A 223 -4.29 16.25 1.45
N PHE A 224 -5.47 16.79 1.66
CA PHE A 224 -5.72 18.11 2.22
C PHE A 224 -6.45 17.93 3.54
N ALA A 225 -5.75 18.16 4.66
CA ALA A 225 -6.34 18.00 5.98
C ALA A 225 -7.56 18.89 6.17
N ASN A 226 -8.67 18.33 6.64
CA ASN A 226 -9.94 19.09 6.78
C ASN A 226 -9.84 20.29 7.71
N TYR A 227 -9.00 20.20 8.75
CA TYR A 227 -8.81 21.31 9.70
C TYR A 227 -7.73 22.31 9.28
N HIS A 228 -6.75 21.87 8.53
CA HIS A 228 -5.65 22.69 8.01
C HIS A 228 -5.46 22.41 6.53
N PRO A 229 -6.34 22.94 5.65
CA PRO A 229 -6.30 22.62 4.22
C PRO A 229 -5.03 23.14 3.51
N ASP A 230 -4.27 24.04 4.15
CA ASP A 230 -2.93 24.45 3.74
C ASP A 230 -1.86 23.35 3.91
N ARG A 231 -2.16 22.30 4.67
CA ARG A 231 -1.26 21.16 4.85
C ARG A 231 -1.50 20.14 3.77
N LEU A 232 -0.64 20.19 2.78
CA LEU A 232 -0.57 19.19 1.72
C LEU A 232 0.29 18.01 2.19
N MET A 233 -0.21 16.79 1.97
CA MET A 233 0.48 15.56 2.29
C MET A 233 0.46 14.63 1.08
N GLY A 234 1.50 13.84 0.91
CA GLY A 234 1.64 12.93 -0.22
C GLY A 234 1.40 11.48 0.18
N TYR A 235 0.93 10.70 -0.79
CA TYR A 235 0.63 9.29 -0.67
C TYR A 235 0.87 8.59 -2.01
N ILE A 236 1.39 7.38 -1.99
CA ILE A 236 1.51 6.52 -3.16
C ILE A 236 1.38 5.06 -2.74
N VAL A 237 0.61 4.30 -3.51
CA VAL A 237 0.48 2.84 -3.36
C VAL A 237 0.87 2.14 -4.64
N PHE A 238 1.58 1.03 -4.50
CA PHE A 238 1.90 0.08 -5.55
C PHE A 238 1.18 -1.22 -5.24
N THR A 239 0.31 -1.69 -6.11
CA THR A 239 -0.47 -2.91 -5.91
C THR A 239 -0.20 -3.91 -7.01
N TYR A 240 -0.03 -5.17 -6.62
CA TYR A 240 0.01 -6.31 -7.53
C TYR A 240 -1.03 -7.34 -7.11
N THR A 241 -1.89 -7.75 -8.06
CA THR A 241 -2.95 -8.74 -7.84
C THR A 241 -2.55 -10.09 -8.38
N PHE A 242 -2.70 -11.13 -7.56
CA PHE A 242 -2.50 -12.54 -7.88
C PHE A 242 -3.83 -13.25 -7.96
N HIS A 243 -4.06 -14.01 -9.02
CA HIS A 243 -5.28 -14.81 -9.22
C HIS A 243 -5.02 -16.24 -8.72
N LEU A 244 -5.38 -16.54 -7.46
CA LEU A 244 -5.08 -17.81 -6.82
C LEU A 244 -6.04 -18.93 -7.24
N TRP A 245 -7.33 -18.59 -7.39
CA TRP A 245 -8.38 -19.49 -7.89
C TRP A 245 -9.55 -18.67 -8.45
N GLY A 246 -10.57 -19.31 -9.03
CA GLY A 246 -11.83 -18.68 -9.42
C GLY A 246 -12.01 -18.46 -10.91
N LYS A 247 -11.14 -17.80 -11.63
CA LYS A 247 -11.25 -17.66 -13.08
C LYS A 247 -10.55 -18.82 -13.80
N LYS A 248 -11.33 -19.77 -14.36
CA LYS A 248 -10.86 -20.48 -15.57
C LYS A 248 -10.66 -19.39 -16.62
N ALA A 249 -9.41 -19.21 -17.06
CA ALA A 249 -9.14 -18.38 -18.23
C ALA A 249 -10.16 -18.75 -19.30
N GLU A 250 -10.99 -17.81 -19.71
CA GLU A 250 -11.69 -17.93 -20.98
C GLU A 250 -10.60 -17.96 -22.05
N THR A 251 -10.15 -19.16 -22.39
CA THR A 251 -9.39 -19.40 -23.59
C THR A 251 -10.32 -19.11 -24.75
N GLY A 252 -10.42 -17.82 -25.08
CA GLY A 252 -11.05 -17.34 -26.32
C GLY A 252 -10.22 -17.79 -27.50
N ALA A 253 -10.29 -19.08 -27.81
CA ALA A 253 -9.96 -19.55 -29.13
C ALA A 253 -11.06 -19.05 -30.05
N PRO A 254 -10.78 -18.20 -31.05
CA PRO A 254 -11.76 -17.84 -32.06
C PRO A 254 -12.20 -19.13 -32.75
N ALA A 255 -13.54 -19.35 -32.83
CA ALA A 255 -14.09 -20.43 -33.58
C ALA A 255 -13.56 -20.36 -35.03
N PRO A 256 -13.07 -21.44 -35.61
CA PRO A 256 -12.66 -21.47 -37.02
C PRO A 256 -13.86 -21.15 -37.89
N LYS A 257 -13.73 -20.16 -38.78
CA LYS A 257 -14.69 -19.82 -39.83
C LYS A 257 -14.69 -20.89 -40.89
#